data_f8e80041ccb09077ae83a6eb419f68eb
#
_entry.id   f8e80041ccb09077ae83a6eb419f68eb
#
_cell.length_a   1.000
_cell.length_b   1.000
_cell.length_c   1.000
_cell.angle_alpha   90.00
_cell.angle_beta   90.00
_cell.angle_gamma   90.00
#
_symmetry.space_group_name_H-M   'P 1'
#
loop_
_entity.id
_entity.type
_entity.pdbx_description
1 polymer ?
#
loop_
_entity_poly.entity_id
_entity_poly.type
_entity_poly.pdbx_seq_one_letter_code
_entity_poly.pdbx_strand_id
1 'polypeptide(L)'
;MNSFKDIAYQILKETGKPLHSKEITKIALERGWLKTAGKTPEATMNAQLVVDINSKGELSQFKKTAPSIFAINDKKVEIEEGSKSDRVIEELEIEEEKEVEGGYIGKAGEHAVLSELLFRGYNAALMSVDVGVDIVASKNNETFNIQVKTRNISKKHDAFHFNLRIVSFERNNAGRTFYIFILRENNKLDYLILPLNEIEKSIEEEFIHVVGNGKLYRITIKKREGKIYLGRKENDVSYYLNKWETIK
;
A
#
# COMPACT_ATOMS: atom_id res chain seq x y z
N MET A 1 26.97 5.56 -3.22
CA MET A 1 26.51 6.53 -2.18
C MET A 1 25.90 5.72 -1.05
N ASN A 2 26.36 5.94 0.16
CA ASN A 2 25.78 5.25 1.31
C ASN A 2 24.40 5.84 1.61
N SER A 3 23.41 4.99 1.89
CA SER A 3 22.07 5.44 2.26
C SER A 3 22.05 6.07 3.66
N PHE A 4 21.02 6.84 3.99
CA PHE A 4 20.83 7.36 5.36
C PHE A 4 20.88 6.24 6.41
N LYS A 5 20.36 5.05 6.09
CA LYS A 5 20.35 3.88 6.97
C LYS A 5 21.75 3.30 7.17
N ASP A 6 22.53 3.16 6.10
CA ASP A 6 23.90 2.63 6.19
C ASP A 6 24.79 3.55 7.05
N ILE A 7 24.65 4.86 6.84
CA ILE A 7 25.35 5.89 7.62
C ILE A 7 24.94 5.83 9.10
N ALA A 8 23.64 5.74 9.38
CA ALA A 8 23.12 5.64 10.74
C ALA A 8 23.62 4.38 11.45
N TYR A 9 23.61 3.23 10.74
CA TYR A 9 24.11 1.97 11.28
C TYR A 9 25.58 2.08 11.67
N GLN A 10 26.41 2.65 10.81
CA GLN A 10 27.82 2.80 11.05
C GLN A 10 28.11 3.73 12.26
N ILE A 11 27.40 4.86 12.35
CA ILE A 11 27.53 5.79 13.48
C ILE A 11 27.11 5.16 14.80
N LEU A 12 25.95 4.48 14.81
CA LEU A 12 25.43 3.81 16.01
C LEU A 12 26.33 2.65 16.43
N LYS A 13 26.92 1.93 15.49
CA LYS A 13 27.86 0.83 15.74
C LYS A 13 29.17 1.35 16.36
N GLU A 14 29.71 2.45 15.84
CA GLU A 14 30.93 3.05 16.35
C GLU A 14 30.74 3.68 17.74
N THR A 15 29.59 4.32 17.97
CA THR A 15 29.31 4.98 19.25
C THR A 15 28.91 4.01 20.36
N GLY A 16 28.36 2.84 20.00
CA GLY A 16 27.93 1.80 20.95
C GLY A 16 26.78 2.23 21.88
N LYS A 17 26.14 3.37 21.63
CA LYS A 17 25.07 3.93 22.49
C LYS A 17 23.89 4.45 21.65
N PRO A 18 22.68 4.51 22.24
CA PRO A 18 21.55 5.15 21.57
C PRO A 18 21.82 6.63 21.27
N LEU A 19 21.46 7.09 20.08
CA LEU A 19 21.59 8.47 19.66
C LEU A 19 20.28 9.02 19.10
N HIS A 20 20.06 10.32 19.30
CA HIS A 20 18.96 11.04 18.67
C HIS A 20 19.22 11.22 17.18
N SER A 21 18.19 11.16 16.33
CA SER A 21 18.32 11.34 14.86
C SER A 21 19.06 12.61 14.48
N LYS A 22 18.92 13.71 15.23
CA LYS A 22 19.66 14.95 15.05
C LYS A 22 21.16 14.77 15.25
N GLU A 23 21.56 14.01 16.27
CA GLU A 23 22.98 13.73 16.57
C GLU A 23 23.60 12.84 15.51
N ILE A 24 22.87 11.79 15.08
CA ILE A 24 23.30 10.92 13.98
C ILE A 24 23.53 11.75 12.70
N THR A 25 22.57 12.63 12.37
CA THR A 25 22.67 13.50 11.19
C THR A 25 23.84 14.49 11.32
N LYS A 26 24.03 15.09 12.48
CA LYS A 26 25.13 16.02 12.76
C LYS A 26 26.49 15.35 12.52
N ILE A 27 26.70 14.17 13.11
CA ILE A 27 27.93 13.38 12.93
C ILE A 27 28.14 13.01 11.46
N ALA A 28 27.06 12.62 10.77
CA ALA A 28 27.11 12.26 9.34
C ALA A 28 27.53 13.43 8.44
N LEU A 29 27.05 14.63 8.74
CA LEU A 29 27.41 15.87 8.01
C LEU A 29 28.84 16.31 8.33
N GLU A 30 29.24 16.30 9.59
CA GLU A 30 30.61 16.67 10.03
C GLU A 30 31.68 15.76 9.43
N ARG A 31 31.37 14.48 9.24
CA ARG A 31 32.26 13.50 8.60
C ARG A 31 32.19 13.53 7.05
N GLY A 32 31.31 14.33 6.47
CA GLY A 32 31.11 14.39 5.02
C GLY A 32 30.51 13.11 4.41
N TRP A 33 29.93 12.22 5.26
CA TRP A 33 29.32 10.97 4.81
C TRP A 33 27.94 11.18 4.21
N LEU A 34 27.24 12.24 4.66
CA LEU A 34 25.94 12.63 4.16
C LEU A 34 26.06 13.89 3.31
N LYS A 35 25.70 13.78 2.03
CA LYS A 35 25.56 14.92 1.11
C LYS A 35 24.08 15.06 0.77
N THR A 36 23.43 16.10 1.25
CA THR A 36 22.01 16.35 1.01
C THR A 36 21.75 17.80 0.65
N ALA A 37 20.84 18.00 -0.31
CA ALA A 37 20.33 19.32 -0.67
C ALA A 37 19.05 19.69 0.12
N GLY A 38 18.53 18.77 0.93
CA GLY A 38 17.31 18.97 1.71
C GLY A 38 17.52 19.90 2.90
N LYS A 39 16.52 20.73 3.21
CA LYS A 39 16.55 21.70 4.32
C LYS A 39 16.46 21.06 5.72
N THR A 40 16.00 19.82 5.83
CA THR A 40 15.77 19.12 7.10
C THR A 40 16.28 17.67 7.07
N PRO A 41 17.60 17.44 6.94
CA PRO A 41 18.17 16.11 6.83
C PRO A 41 17.95 15.25 8.10
N GLU A 42 17.81 15.87 9.26
CA GLU A 42 17.48 15.20 10.54
C GLU A 42 16.06 14.61 10.55
N ALA A 43 15.11 15.27 9.89
CA ALA A 43 13.75 14.75 9.73
C ALA A 43 13.74 13.53 8.78
N THR A 44 14.52 13.60 7.71
CA THR A 44 14.71 12.48 6.77
C THR A 44 15.38 11.30 7.46
N MET A 45 16.43 11.51 8.26
CA MET A 45 17.09 10.48 9.05
C MET A 45 16.11 9.80 9.98
N ASN A 46 15.33 10.57 10.74
CA ASN A 46 14.31 10.02 11.66
C ASN A 46 13.27 9.19 10.89
N ALA A 47 12.73 9.71 9.77
CA ALA A 47 11.73 9.01 8.98
C ALA A 47 12.27 7.68 8.43
N GLN A 48 13.47 7.67 7.89
CA GLN A 48 14.11 6.48 7.32
C GLN A 48 14.32 5.37 8.37
N LEU A 49 14.73 5.72 9.59
CA LEU A 49 14.93 4.76 10.67
C LEU A 49 13.60 4.24 11.22
N VAL A 50 12.58 5.10 11.37
CA VAL A 50 11.24 4.69 11.79
C VAL A 50 10.59 3.76 10.76
N VAL A 51 10.72 4.08 9.46
CA VAL A 51 10.21 3.24 8.39
C VAL A 51 10.90 1.87 8.39
N ASP A 52 12.23 1.82 8.56
CA ASP A 52 12.97 0.55 8.62
C ASP A 52 12.51 -0.32 9.80
N ILE A 53 12.35 0.27 10.98
CA ILE A 53 11.86 -0.45 12.18
C ILE A 53 10.44 -0.94 11.99
N ASN A 54 9.53 -0.11 11.44
CA ASN A 54 8.13 -0.47 11.26
C ASN A 54 7.93 -1.54 10.17
N SER A 55 8.77 -1.53 9.12
CA SER A 55 8.67 -2.48 8.01
C SER A 55 9.31 -3.83 8.33
N LYS A 56 10.42 -3.86 9.06
CA LYS A 56 11.19 -5.07 9.36
C LYS A 56 10.93 -5.66 10.76
N GLY A 57 10.32 -4.87 11.67
CA GLY A 57 10.06 -5.32 13.03
C GLY A 57 11.34 -5.75 13.75
N GLU A 58 11.36 -6.98 14.28
CA GLU A 58 12.52 -7.55 14.99
C GLU A 58 13.74 -7.80 14.08
N LEU A 59 13.54 -7.88 12.76
CA LEU A 59 14.62 -8.04 11.78
C LEU A 59 15.31 -6.72 11.41
N SER A 60 14.80 -5.58 11.90
CA SER A 60 15.48 -4.30 11.70
C SER A 60 16.81 -4.28 12.44
N GLN A 61 17.84 -3.74 11.79
CA GLN A 61 19.13 -3.47 12.41
C GLN A 61 19.07 -2.38 13.50
N PHE A 62 17.92 -1.71 13.58
CA PHE A 62 17.67 -0.61 14.52
C PHE A 62 16.54 -0.96 15.47
N LYS A 63 16.63 -0.42 16.69
CA LYS A 63 15.55 -0.38 17.65
C LYS A 63 15.34 1.05 18.15
N LYS A 64 14.06 1.42 18.34
CA LYS A 64 13.70 2.71 18.92
C LYS A 64 13.70 2.58 20.46
N THR A 65 14.52 3.37 21.14
CA THR A 65 14.63 3.34 22.61
C THR A 65 13.84 4.46 23.29
N ALA A 66 13.63 5.59 22.57
CA ALA A 66 12.79 6.72 23.00
C ALA A 66 12.34 7.53 21.78
N PRO A 67 11.50 8.57 21.91
CA PRO A 67 11.10 9.42 20.79
C PRO A 67 12.33 9.95 20.04
N SER A 68 12.43 9.61 18.74
CA SER A 68 13.54 9.96 17.84
C SER A 68 14.95 9.50 18.29
N ILE A 69 15.05 8.59 19.26
CA ILE A 69 16.31 7.98 19.73
C ILE A 69 16.38 6.54 19.26
N PHE A 70 17.49 6.19 18.62
CA PHE A 70 17.71 4.90 17.97
C PHE A 70 19.00 4.24 18.48
N ALA A 71 18.99 2.92 18.52
CA ALA A 71 20.14 2.08 18.84
C ALA A 71 20.22 0.92 17.85
N ILE A 72 21.37 0.25 17.82
CA ILE A 72 21.51 -1.03 17.12
C ILE A 72 20.65 -2.09 17.80
N ASN A 73 20.02 -2.94 17.03
CA ASN A 73 19.28 -4.10 17.49
C ASN A 73 20.26 -5.30 17.58
N ASP A 74 20.79 -5.54 18.77
CA ASP A 74 21.79 -6.59 19.04
C ASP A 74 21.22 -8.02 19.15
N LYS A 75 19.95 -8.23 18.80
CA LYS A 75 19.40 -9.58 18.75
C LYS A 75 20.13 -10.36 17.63
N LYS A 76 21.15 -11.13 17.99
CA LYS A 76 21.74 -12.15 17.14
C LYS A 76 20.64 -13.18 16.84
N VAL A 77 20.23 -13.26 15.59
CA VAL A 77 19.58 -14.46 15.06
C VAL A 77 20.69 -15.50 14.94
N GLU A 78 20.74 -16.46 15.85
CA GLU A 78 21.57 -17.64 15.71
C GLU A 78 21.05 -18.44 14.52
N ILE A 79 21.76 -18.37 13.42
CA ILE A 79 21.49 -19.18 12.24
C ILE A 79 22.19 -20.53 12.48
N GLU A 80 21.43 -21.56 12.85
CA GLU A 80 21.92 -22.94 12.81
C GLU A 80 22.20 -23.33 11.36
N GLU A 81 23.43 -23.74 11.09
CA GLU A 81 23.87 -24.27 9.80
C GLU A 81 23.27 -25.67 9.56
N GLY A 82 22.23 -25.72 8.74
CA GLY A 82 21.61 -26.96 8.28
C GLY A 82 20.87 -26.79 6.97
N SER A 83 21.44 -27.40 5.92
CA SER A 83 20.92 -27.55 4.55
C SER A 83 20.86 -26.28 3.66
N LYS A 84 21.97 -26.12 2.90
CA LYS A 84 22.19 -24.96 2.00
C LYS A 84 21.53 -25.06 0.61
N SER A 85 20.88 -26.14 0.20
CA SER A 85 20.39 -26.24 -1.18
C SER A 85 18.94 -25.81 -1.37
N ASP A 86 18.05 -26.12 -0.43
CA ASP A 86 16.62 -25.83 -0.62
C ASP A 86 16.24 -24.42 -0.19
N ARG A 87 17.00 -23.82 0.76
CA ARG A 87 16.79 -22.43 1.21
C ARG A 87 17.22 -21.37 0.18
N VAL A 88 18.21 -21.68 -0.67
CA VAL A 88 18.71 -20.73 -1.70
C VAL A 88 17.68 -20.55 -2.80
N ILE A 89 16.88 -21.56 -3.12
CA ILE A 89 15.80 -21.45 -4.12
C ILE A 89 14.63 -20.67 -3.53
N GLU A 90 14.30 -20.91 -2.26
CA GLU A 90 13.22 -20.20 -1.56
C GLU A 90 13.58 -18.73 -1.26
N GLU A 91 14.87 -18.43 -0.94
CA GLU A 91 15.37 -17.05 -0.78
C GLU A 91 15.47 -16.30 -2.12
N LEU A 92 15.78 -16.96 -3.23
CA LEU A 92 15.78 -16.36 -4.57
C LEU A 92 14.36 -16.06 -5.07
N GLU A 93 13.37 -16.88 -4.71
CA GLU A 93 11.96 -16.59 -5.00
C GLU A 93 11.38 -15.46 -4.12
N ILE A 94 11.92 -15.25 -2.90
CA ILE A 94 11.51 -14.16 -1.99
C ILE A 94 12.18 -12.83 -2.38
N GLU A 95 13.36 -12.82 -3.00
CA GLU A 95 14.01 -11.57 -3.47
C GLU A 95 13.31 -10.94 -4.68
N GLU A 96 12.49 -11.65 -5.44
CA GLU A 96 11.71 -11.09 -6.55
C GLU A 96 10.45 -10.33 -6.11
N GLU A 97 9.97 -10.48 -4.89
CA GLU A 97 8.88 -9.67 -4.33
C GLU A 97 9.38 -8.52 -3.44
N LYS A 98 10.35 -7.72 -3.89
CA LYS A 98 10.50 -6.37 -3.31
C LYS A 98 9.18 -5.66 -3.49
N GLU A 99 8.52 -5.34 -2.35
CA GLU A 99 7.26 -4.58 -2.36
C GLU A 99 7.43 -3.36 -3.25
N VAL A 100 6.84 -3.43 -4.44
CA VAL A 100 6.74 -2.28 -5.33
C VAL A 100 6.02 -1.20 -4.52
N GLU A 101 6.63 -0.01 -4.40
CA GLU A 101 6.04 1.10 -3.65
C GLU A 101 4.58 1.29 -4.04
N GLY A 102 3.71 1.51 -3.05
CA GLY A 102 2.26 1.57 -3.24
C GLY A 102 1.81 2.55 -4.33
N GLY A 103 2.61 3.57 -4.62
CA GLY A 103 2.39 4.51 -5.73
C GLY A 103 2.45 3.84 -7.11
N TYR A 104 3.43 2.97 -7.36
CA TYR A 104 3.55 2.23 -8.63
C TYR A 104 2.40 1.24 -8.81
N ILE A 105 2.05 0.50 -7.74
CA ILE A 105 0.93 -0.46 -7.77
C ILE A 105 -0.38 0.28 -8.06
N GLY A 106 -0.62 1.44 -7.45
CA GLY A 106 -1.79 2.27 -7.72
C GLY A 106 -1.87 2.69 -9.19
N LYS A 107 -0.78 3.28 -9.71
CA LYS A 107 -0.74 3.69 -11.13
C LYS A 107 -0.85 2.53 -12.11
N ALA A 108 -0.18 1.41 -11.84
CA ALA A 108 -0.32 0.19 -12.65
C ALA A 108 -1.78 -0.29 -12.70
N GLY A 109 -2.49 -0.21 -11.57
CA GLY A 109 -3.91 -0.57 -11.51
C GLY A 109 -4.80 0.38 -12.31
N GLU A 110 -4.58 1.69 -12.24
CA GLU A 110 -5.31 2.66 -13.06
C GLU A 110 -5.13 2.37 -14.56
N HIS A 111 -3.89 2.09 -15.01
CA HIS A 111 -3.61 1.72 -16.41
C HIS A 111 -4.21 0.37 -16.78
N ALA A 112 -4.25 -0.61 -15.88
CA ALA A 112 -4.89 -1.89 -16.13
C ALA A 112 -6.40 -1.73 -16.36
N VAL A 113 -7.09 -0.95 -15.53
CA VAL A 113 -8.52 -0.64 -15.70
C VAL A 113 -8.75 0.16 -17.00
N LEU A 114 -7.91 1.14 -17.30
CA LEU A 114 -7.99 1.89 -18.55
C LEU A 114 -7.94 0.95 -19.76
N SER A 115 -6.98 0.03 -19.79
CA SER A 115 -6.81 -0.95 -20.86
C SER A 115 -8.04 -1.85 -21.00
N GLU A 116 -8.58 -2.35 -19.88
CA GLU A 116 -9.78 -3.19 -19.87
C GLU A 116 -11.02 -2.45 -20.42
N LEU A 117 -11.18 -1.16 -20.10
CA LEU A 117 -12.26 -0.33 -20.62
C LEU A 117 -12.13 -0.12 -22.13
N LEU A 118 -10.92 0.19 -22.62
CA LEU A 118 -10.65 0.37 -24.05
C LEU A 118 -10.93 -0.91 -24.83
N PHE A 119 -10.50 -2.08 -24.35
CA PHE A 119 -10.79 -3.37 -24.96
C PHE A 119 -12.30 -3.67 -25.06
N ARG A 120 -13.11 -3.10 -24.16
CA ARG A 120 -14.58 -3.22 -24.15
C ARG A 120 -15.28 -2.12 -24.93
N GLY A 121 -14.52 -1.28 -25.64
CA GLY A 121 -15.06 -0.23 -26.51
C GLY A 121 -15.58 0.99 -25.77
N TYR A 122 -15.09 1.26 -24.57
CA TYR A 122 -15.27 2.55 -23.91
C TYR A 122 -14.24 3.55 -24.45
N ASN A 123 -14.64 4.80 -24.64
CA ASN A 123 -13.70 5.90 -24.77
C ASN A 123 -13.33 6.32 -23.35
N ALA A 124 -12.10 6.07 -22.93
CA ALA A 124 -11.67 6.27 -21.54
C ALA A 124 -10.34 7.02 -21.45
N ALA A 125 -10.20 7.85 -20.42
CA ALA A 125 -8.99 8.62 -20.16
C ALA A 125 -8.69 8.72 -18.66
N LEU A 126 -7.40 8.68 -18.31
CA LEU A 126 -6.94 8.97 -16.96
C LEU A 126 -7.12 10.46 -16.63
N MET A 127 -7.54 10.76 -15.42
CA MET A 127 -7.59 12.12 -14.91
C MET A 127 -6.20 12.55 -14.44
N SER A 128 -5.79 13.76 -14.82
CA SER A 128 -4.46 14.30 -14.47
C SER A 128 -4.38 14.80 -13.02
N VAL A 129 -5.55 15.10 -12.40
CA VAL A 129 -5.64 15.59 -11.02
C VAL A 129 -6.55 14.64 -10.25
N ASP A 130 -6.02 14.07 -9.16
CA ASP A 130 -6.78 13.20 -8.25
C ASP A 130 -7.72 14.05 -7.39
N VAL A 131 -8.96 14.18 -7.85
CA VAL A 131 -10.09 14.73 -7.08
C VAL A 131 -11.07 13.62 -6.66
N GLY A 132 -10.61 12.36 -6.68
CA GLY A 132 -11.40 11.19 -6.31
C GLY A 132 -12.05 10.47 -7.50
N VAL A 133 -11.71 10.85 -8.74
CA VAL A 133 -12.02 10.13 -9.98
C VAL A 133 -10.69 9.90 -10.69
N ASP A 134 -10.34 8.64 -10.91
CA ASP A 134 -9.08 8.26 -11.56
C ASP A 134 -9.24 8.16 -13.09
N ILE A 135 -10.41 7.70 -13.56
CA ILE A 135 -10.72 7.50 -14.97
C ILE A 135 -12.13 8.05 -15.27
N VAL A 136 -12.24 8.79 -16.35
CA VAL A 136 -13.53 9.11 -16.98
C VAL A 136 -13.68 8.24 -18.23
N ALA A 137 -14.80 7.52 -18.32
CA ALA A 137 -15.10 6.65 -19.44
C ALA A 137 -16.46 7.00 -20.06
N SER A 138 -16.61 6.85 -21.36
CA SER A 138 -17.87 7.07 -22.05
C SER A 138 -18.17 5.95 -23.04
N LYS A 139 -19.46 5.58 -23.14
CA LYS A 139 -19.98 4.61 -24.11
C LYS A 139 -21.46 4.87 -24.32
N ASN A 140 -21.94 4.76 -25.57
CA ASN A 140 -23.35 4.95 -25.92
C ASN A 140 -23.97 6.28 -25.41
N ASN A 141 -23.23 7.37 -25.52
CA ASN A 141 -23.59 8.72 -25.01
C ASN A 141 -23.74 8.83 -23.51
N GLU A 142 -23.27 7.86 -22.74
CA GLU A 142 -23.24 7.88 -21.29
C GLU A 142 -21.82 8.06 -20.79
N THR A 143 -21.67 8.77 -19.66
CA THR A 143 -20.36 9.01 -19.03
C THR A 143 -20.33 8.39 -17.66
N PHE A 144 -19.20 7.79 -17.32
CA PHE A 144 -18.95 7.05 -16.07
C PHE A 144 -17.71 7.61 -15.39
N ASN A 145 -17.81 7.81 -14.09
CA ASN A 145 -16.68 8.14 -13.22
C ASN A 145 -16.18 6.87 -12.55
N ILE A 146 -14.88 6.62 -12.62
CA ILE A 146 -14.29 5.41 -12.08
C ILE A 146 -13.17 5.77 -11.12
N GLN A 147 -13.28 5.26 -9.90
CA GLN A 147 -12.24 5.29 -8.89
C GLN A 147 -11.59 3.92 -8.81
N VAL A 148 -10.27 3.86 -8.95
CA VAL A 148 -9.49 2.62 -8.89
C VAL A 148 -8.76 2.51 -7.57
N LYS A 149 -8.79 1.33 -6.97
CA LYS A 149 -7.99 1.02 -5.79
C LYS A 149 -7.32 -0.34 -5.96
N THR A 150 -6.00 -0.38 -5.89
CA THR A 150 -5.22 -1.60 -6.10
C THR A 150 -4.51 -2.02 -4.81
N ARG A 151 -4.56 -3.30 -4.48
CA ARG A 151 -3.83 -3.88 -3.36
C ARG A 151 -3.37 -5.30 -3.65
N ASN A 152 -2.20 -5.63 -3.09
CA ASN A 152 -1.77 -7.01 -2.93
C ASN A 152 -2.53 -7.65 -1.77
N ILE A 153 -2.71 -8.97 -1.82
CA ILE A 153 -3.25 -9.72 -0.68
C ILE A 153 -2.33 -9.56 0.54
N SER A 154 -2.92 -9.39 1.71
CA SER A 154 -2.17 -9.40 2.97
C SER A 154 -1.96 -10.83 3.42
N LYS A 155 -0.75 -11.36 3.32
CA LYS A 155 -0.37 -12.70 3.79
C LYS A 155 -0.72 -12.95 5.27
N LYS A 156 -0.71 -11.88 6.08
CA LYS A 156 -1.03 -11.97 7.53
C LYS A 156 -2.52 -12.17 7.80
N HIS A 157 -3.40 -11.65 6.95
CA HIS A 157 -4.84 -11.60 7.23
C HIS A 157 -5.68 -12.31 6.18
N ASP A 158 -5.05 -12.85 5.14
CA ASP A 158 -5.71 -13.49 4.00
C ASP A 158 -6.87 -12.63 3.45
N ALA A 159 -6.60 -11.34 3.30
CA ALA A 159 -7.58 -10.33 2.94
C ALA A 159 -6.94 -9.13 2.25
N PHE A 160 -7.74 -8.42 1.45
CA PHE A 160 -7.39 -7.15 0.85
C PHE A 160 -7.97 -6.01 1.67
N HIS A 161 -7.15 -5.01 2.03
CA HIS A 161 -7.57 -3.88 2.83
C HIS A 161 -7.44 -2.58 2.04
N PHE A 162 -8.56 -1.89 1.85
CA PHE A 162 -8.61 -0.60 1.18
C PHE A 162 -9.12 0.49 2.12
N ASN A 163 -8.68 1.72 1.89
CA ASN A 163 -9.17 2.89 2.59
C ASN A 163 -9.71 3.90 1.58
N LEU A 164 -10.92 4.41 1.84
CA LEU A 164 -11.50 5.53 1.12
C LEU A 164 -11.56 6.73 2.08
N ARG A 165 -11.11 7.90 1.62
CA ARG A 165 -11.29 9.14 2.39
C ARG A 165 -12.77 9.54 2.34
N ILE A 166 -13.41 9.72 3.50
CA ILE A 166 -14.83 10.08 3.60
C ILE A 166 -15.11 11.36 2.81
N VAL A 167 -14.32 12.41 2.99
CA VAL A 167 -14.49 13.68 2.28
C VAL A 167 -14.41 13.52 0.75
N SER A 168 -13.52 12.64 0.25
CA SER A 168 -13.42 12.39 -1.20
C SER A 168 -14.60 11.54 -1.70
N PHE A 169 -15.04 10.58 -0.89
CA PHE A 169 -16.20 9.74 -1.19
C PHE A 169 -17.47 10.58 -1.31
N GLU A 170 -17.78 11.41 -0.32
CA GLU A 170 -18.94 12.28 -0.30
C GLU A 170 -18.95 13.32 -1.44
N ARG A 171 -17.78 13.85 -1.81
CA ARG A 171 -17.65 14.81 -2.91
C ARG A 171 -17.95 14.19 -4.27
N ASN A 172 -17.63 12.92 -4.46
CA ASN A 172 -17.72 12.24 -5.75
C ASN A 172 -19.02 11.45 -5.95
N ASN A 173 -20.02 11.69 -5.11
CA ASN A 173 -21.34 11.08 -5.19
C ASN A 173 -22.21 11.61 -6.34
N ALA A 174 -21.63 12.22 -7.37
CA ALA A 174 -22.38 12.74 -8.50
C ALA A 174 -22.32 11.77 -9.67
N GLY A 175 -23.47 11.34 -10.16
CA GLY A 175 -23.62 10.62 -11.41
C GLY A 175 -23.33 9.12 -11.32
N ARG A 176 -22.98 8.52 -12.45
CA ARG A 176 -22.66 7.08 -12.57
C ARG A 176 -21.21 6.83 -12.14
N THR A 177 -21.01 6.66 -10.83
CA THR A 177 -19.70 6.41 -10.24
C THR A 177 -19.54 4.93 -9.90
N PHE A 178 -18.39 4.38 -10.26
CA PHE A 178 -17.99 3.00 -9.98
C PHE A 178 -16.66 2.98 -9.26
N TYR A 179 -16.54 2.07 -8.29
CA TYR A 179 -15.31 1.76 -7.60
C TYR A 179 -14.79 0.40 -8.09
N ILE A 180 -13.58 0.38 -8.62
CA ILE A 180 -12.94 -0.85 -9.07
C ILE A 180 -11.80 -1.18 -8.11
N PHE A 181 -12.01 -2.23 -7.32
CA PHE A 181 -10.99 -2.76 -6.43
C PHE A 181 -10.22 -3.86 -7.15
N ILE A 182 -8.94 -3.62 -7.41
CA ILE A 182 -8.06 -4.63 -8.00
C ILE A 182 -7.45 -5.45 -6.88
N LEU A 183 -7.78 -6.73 -6.90
CA LEU A 183 -7.32 -7.75 -5.96
C LEU A 183 -6.14 -8.48 -6.61
N ARG A 184 -4.91 -8.06 -6.28
CA ARG A 184 -3.70 -8.65 -6.86
C ARG A 184 -3.18 -9.77 -5.97
N GLU A 185 -3.15 -10.98 -6.53
CA GLU A 185 -2.66 -12.18 -5.87
C GLU A 185 -1.85 -13.01 -6.87
N ASN A 186 -0.63 -13.42 -6.52
CA ASN A 186 0.26 -14.25 -7.36
C ASN A 186 0.36 -13.74 -8.82
N ASN A 187 0.57 -12.43 -8.98
CA ASN A 187 0.63 -11.72 -10.28
C ASN A 187 -0.66 -11.79 -11.12
N LYS A 188 -1.76 -12.31 -10.57
CA LYS A 188 -3.08 -12.25 -11.18
C LYS A 188 -3.86 -11.04 -10.66
N LEU A 189 -4.70 -10.48 -11.53
CA LEU A 189 -5.57 -9.36 -11.21
C LEU A 189 -7.02 -9.82 -11.30
N ASP A 190 -7.75 -9.70 -10.20
CA ASP A 190 -9.20 -9.79 -10.19
C ASP A 190 -9.79 -8.40 -9.96
N TYR A 191 -10.87 -8.07 -10.64
CA TYR A 191 -11.51 -6.75 -10.61
C TYR A 191 -12.87 -6.86 -9.92
N LEU A 192 -12.99 -6.33 -8.71
CA LEU A 192 -14.30 -6.21 -8.06
C LEU A 192 -14.88 -4.84 -8.42
N ILE A 193 -15.96 -4.84 -9.21
CA ILE A 193 -16.55 -3.65 -9.82
C ILE A 193 -17.84 -3.31 -9.07
N LEU A 194 -17.77 -2.37 -8.12
CA LEU A 194 -18.91 -1.98 -7.31
C LEU A 194 -19.47 -0.64 -7.79
N PRO A 195 -20.76 -0.55 -8.12
CA PRO A 195 -21.41 0.73 -8.30
C PRO A 195 -21.52 1.47 -6.96
N LEU A 196 -21.59 2.79 -7.00
CA LEU A 196 -21.60 3.64 -5.81
C LEU A 196 -22.68 3.23 -4.79
N ASN A 197 -23.89 2.95 -5.26
CA ASN A 197 -25.01 2.54 -4.39
C ASN A 197 -24.74 1.24 -3.59
N GLU A 198 -23.94 0.31 -4.11
CA GLU A 198 -23.57 -0.89 -3.36
C GLU A 198 -22.57 -0.56 -2.24
N ILE A 199 -21.71 0.43 -2.44
CA ILE A 199 -20.82 0.89 -1.38
C ILE A 199 -21.61 1.65 -0.31
N GLU A 200 -22.53 2.54 -0.71
CA GLU A 200 -23.41 3.26 0.20
C GLU A 200 -24.24 2.30 1.05
N LYS A 201 -24.89 1.32 0.41
CA LYS A 201 -25.61 0.24 1.10
C LYS A 201 -24.71 -0.53 2.07
N SER A 202 -23.48 -0.85 1.66
CA SER A 202 -22.52 -1.57 2.52
C SER A 202 -22.06 -0.73 3.71
N ILE A 203 -22.06 0.60 3.62
CA ILE A 203 -21.81 1.51 4.75
C ILE A 203 -23.01 1.52 5.70
N GLU A 204 -24.24 1.65 5.19
CA GLU A 204 -25.48 1.66 5.96
C GLU A 204 -25.70 0.36 6.73
N GLU A 205 -25.37 -0.78 6.11
CA GLU A 205 -25.48 -2.12 6.71
C GLU A 205 -24.26 -2.50 7.58
N GLU A 206 -23.33 -1.57 7.79
CA GLU A 206 -22.12 -1.74 8.61
C GLU A 206 -21.17 -2.85 8.13
N PHE A 207 -21.16 -3.20 6.86
CA PHE A 207 -20.12 -4.05 6.28
C PHE A 207 -18.81 -3.27 6.09
N ILE A 208 -18.92 -1.96 5.83
CA ILE A 208 -17.79 -1.03 5.72
C ILE A 208 -17.74 -0.19 7.00
N HIS A 209 -16.57 -0.13 7.64
CA HIS A 209 -16.41 0.54 8.92
C HIS A 209 -15.63 1.83 8.79
N VAL A 210 -15.98 2.80 9.64
CA VAL A 210 -15.25 4.03 9.80
C VAL A 210 -14.02 3.78 10.68
N VAL A 211 -12.85 4.25 10.23
CA VAL A 211 -11.57 4.15 10.92
C VAL A 211 -10.81 5.48 10.84
N GLY A 212 -9.62 5.55 11.45
CA GLY A 212 -8.75 6.73 11.34
C GLY A 212 -9.37 7.99 11.93
N ASN A 213 -9.93 7.89 13.15
CA ASN A 213 -10.60 9.01 13.84
C ASN A 213 -11.73 9.64 13.00
N GLY A 214 -12.54 8.81 12.37
CA GLY A 214 -13.69 9.27 11.58
C GLY A 214 -13.36 9.78 10.19
N LYS A 215 -12.16 9.53 9.64
CA LYS A 215 -11.72 10.12 8.36
C LYS A 215 -11.73 9.15 7.18
N LEU A 216 -11.80 7.86 7.46
CA LEU A 216 -11.63 6.83 6.44
C LEU A 216 -12.70 5.74 6.58
N TYR A 217 -13.25 5.31 5.45
CA TYR A 217 -13.94 4.02 5.34
C TYR A 217 -12.90 2.92 5.12
N ARG A 218 -12.94 1.86 5.93
CA ARG A 218 -12.13 0.65 5.78
C ARG A 218 -12.95 -0.42 5.08
N ILE A 219 -12.52 -0.77 3.86
CA ILE A 219 -13.09 -1.85 3.07
C ILE A 219 -12.16 -3.05 3.20
N THR A 220 -12.70 -4.15 3.71
CA THR A 220 -11.99 -5.42 3.81
C THR A 220 -12.64 -6.42 2.86
N ILE A 221 -11.87 -6.99 1.96
CA ILE A 221 -12.33 -7.96 0.97
C ILE A 221 -11.61 -9.28 1.22
N LYS A 222 -12.38 -10.36 1.36
CA LYS A 222 -11.87 -11.72 1.56
C LYS A 222 -12.27 -12.58 0.37
N LYS A 223 -11.37 -13.49 -0.02
CA LYS A 223 -11.63 -14.48 -1.06
C LYS A 223 -11.60 -15.86 -0.42
N ARG A 224 -12.73 -16.57 -0.44
CA ARG A 224 -12.86 -17.91 0.13
C ARG A 224 -13.69 -18.80 -0.79
N GLU A 225 -13.19 -19.99 -1.08
CA GLU A 225 -13.92 -21.01 -1.87
C GLU A 225 -14.46 -20.47 -3.21
N GLY A 226 -13.70 -19.59 -3.86
CA GLY A 226 -14.10 -18.96 -5.13
C GLY A 226 -15.13 -17.83 -5.00
N LYS A 227 -15.54 -17.47 -3.79
CA LYS A 227 -16.43 -16.36 -3.49
C LYS A 227 -15.69 -15.16 -2.94
N ILE A 228 -16.29 -13.99 -3.10
CA ILE A 228 -15.78 -12.71 -2.63
C ILE A 228 -16.72 -12.13 -1.57
N TYR A 229 -16.18 -11.86 -0.40
CA TYR A 229 -16.91 -11.31 0.72
C TYR A 229 -16.42 -9.93 1.11
N LEU A 230 -17.36 -9.01 1.34
CA LEU A 230 -17.10 -7.66 1.79
C LEU A 230 -17.35 -7.54 3.30
N GLY A 231 -16.40 -6.94 4.01
CA GLY A 231 -16.52 -6.60 5.42
C GLY A 231 -16.38 -7.77 6.39
N ARG A 232 -16.57 -7.46 7.68
CA ARG A 232 -16.47 -8.45 8.75
C ARG A 232 -17.67 -9.38 8.81
N LYS A 233 -18.86 -8.85 8.50
CA LYS A 233 -20.12 -9.60 8.48
C LYS A 233 -20.31 -10.44 7.21
N GLU A 234 -19.29 -10.43 6.29
CA GLU A 234 -19.18 -11.28 5.10
C GLU A 234 -20.36 -11.16 4.12
N ASN A 235 -20.61 -9.95 3.63
CA ASN A 235 -21.53 -9.72 2.52
C ASN A 235 -20.98 -10.35 1.23
N ASP A 236 -21.69 -11.29 0.62
CA ASP A 236 -21.29 -11.94 -0.64
C ASP A 236 -21.48 -10.97 -1.82
N VAL A 237 -20.38 -10.50 -2.34
CA VAL A 237 -20.30 -9.57 -3.50
C VAL A 237 -19.71 -10.25 -4.75
N SER A 238 -19.69 -11.57 -4.78
CA SER A 238 -19.10 -12.37 -5.88
C SER A 238 -19.70 -12.03 -7.24
N TYR A 239 -20.97 -11.61 -7.29
CA TYR A 239 -21.63 -11.17 -8.51
C TYR A 239 -20.87 -10.08 -9.25
N TYR A 240 -20.17 -9.21 -8.54
CA TYR A 240 -19.45 -8.06 -9.09
C TYR A 240 -17.99 -8.37 -9.49
N LEU A 241 -17.52 -9.60 -9.24
CA LEU A 241 -16.16 -10.00 -9.59
C LEU A 241 -16.01 -10.14 -11.11
N ASN A 242 -15.07 -9.38 -11.67
CA ASN A 242 -14.78 -9.33 -13.11
C ASN A 242 -16.02 -9.02 -13.98
N LYS A 243 -17.06 -8.44 -13.38
CA LYS A 243 -18.37 -8.19 -14.01
C LYS A 243 -18.40 -6.79 -14.65
N TRP A 244 -17.70 -6.63 -15.77
CA TRP A 244 -17.57 -5.36 -16.47
C TRP A 244 -18.89 -4.80 -17.03
N GLU A 245 -19.88 -5.67 -17.27
CA GLU A 245 -21.22 -5.29 -17.70
C GLU A 245 -22.00 -4.53 -16.61
N THR A 246 -21.46 -4.43 -15.42
CA THR A 246 -22.00 -3.59 -14.34
C THR A 246 -21.88 -2.09 -14.70
N ILE A 247 -20.88 -1.71 -15.49
CA ILE A 247 -20.66 -0.34 -15.95
C ILE A 247 -21.60 -0.08 -17.15
N LYS A 248 -22.79 0.46 -16.87
CA LYS A 248 -23.84 0.75 -17.84
C LYS A 248 -24.72 1.91 -17.40
#